data_1bed2c51a0cfc0d311d4b417bb2e2bb9
#
_entry.id   1bed2c51a0cfc0d311d4b417bb2e2bb9
#
_cell.length_a   1.000
_cell.length_b   1.000
_cell.length_c   1.000
_cell.angle_alpha   90.00
_cell.angle_beta   90.00
_cell.angle_gamma   90.00
#
_symmetry.space_group_name_H-M   'P 1'
#
loop_
_entity.id
_entity.type
_entity.pdbx_description
1 polymer ?
#
loop_
_entity_poly.entity_id
_entity_poly.type
_entity_poly.pdbx_seq_one_letter_code
_entity_poly.pdbx_strand_id
1 'polypeptide(L)'
;LNYYTETVQTNSGMQQIMVWPGVIITYQEKELPIDLLSAQSGQNKETILNNSSQDLEYKLISGIKEITSVNKPSVAFLEGHGELSDDEVYDIGRSISSRYSVKRVGINEQVNALTTRDYDKDSNIVVKPKFDALIIAKPTTPFSDKDKFVIDQYIMHGGKVMWLIDPVNASMDSLKDKES
;
A
#
# COMPACT_ATOMS: atom_id res chain seq x y z
N LEU A 1 6.27 13.07 -13.93
CA LEU A 1 5.26 13.16 -14.99
C LEU A 1 5.72 12.34 -16.19
N ASN A 2 4.86 11.43 -16.66
CA ASN A 2 5.11 10.67 -17.87
C ASN A 2 4.69 11.51 -19.10
N TYR A 3 5.39 11.32 -20.21
CA TYR A 3 5.02 11.93 -21.48
C TYR A 3 4.42 10.91 -22.44
N TYR A 4 3.56 11.38 -23.33
CA TYR A 4 2.97 10.62 -24.41
C TYR A 4 3.32 11.27 -25.74
N THR A 5 3.54 10.46 -26.75
CA THR A 5 3.83 10.93 -28.09
C THR A 5 2.57 10.88 -28.94
N GLU A 6 2.12 12.02 -29.43
CA GLU A 6 0.99 12.13 -30.35
C GLU A 6 1.48 12.50 -31.73
N THR A 7 0.94 11.84 -32.77
CA THR A 7 1.18 12.19 -34.15
C THR A 7 0.05 13.08 -34.64
N VAL A 8 0.36 14.31 -34.98
CA VAL A 8 -0.60 15.29 -35.45
C VAL A 8 -0.33 15.64 -36.91
N GLN A 9 -1.36 15.66 -37.73
CA GLN A 9 -1.25 16.12 -39.12
C GLN A 9 -1.31 17.65 -39.14
N THR A 10 -0.27 18.27 -39.69
CA THR A 10 -0.16 19.71 -39.88
C THR A 10 -0.13 20.02 -41.35
N ASN A 11 -0.24 21.31 -41.71
CA ASN A 11 -0.15 21.76 -43.10
C ASN A 11 1.20 21.44 -43.77
N SER A 12 2.24 21.15 -42.96
CA SER A 12 3.60 20.79 -43.38
C SER A 12 3.91 19.31 -43.33
N GLY A 13 2.93 18.45 -42.96
CA GLY A 13 3.10 16.99 -42.85
C GLY A 13 2.77 16.44 -41.44
N MET A 14 3.10 15.18 -41.20
CA MET A 14 2.94 14.56 -39.88
C MET A 14 4.04 15.02 -38.94
N GLN A 15 3.65 15.50 -37.76
CA GLN A 15 4.57 15.86 -36.67
C GLN A 15 4.27 15.05 -35.42
N GLN A 16 5.33 14.63 -34.74
CA GLN A 16 5.24 14.04 -33.40
C GLN A 16 5.38 15.14 -32.36
N ILE A 17 4.40 15.24 -31.47
CA ILE A 17 4.43 16.14 -30.31
C ILE A 17 4.47 15.31 -29.02
N MET A 18 5.30 15.75 -28.08
CA MET A 18 5.33 15.20 -26.72
C MET A 18 4.33 15.97 -25.85
N VAL A 19 3.45 15.24 -25.19
CA VAL A 19 2.44 15.80 -24.30
C VAL A 19 2.66 15.23 -22.89
N TRP A 20 2.66 16.10 -21.87
CA TRP A 20 2.73 15.74 -20.46
C TRP A 20 1.37 16.00 -19.81
N PRO A 21 0.45 15.02 -19.83
CA PRO A 21 -0.88 15.19 -19.23
C PRO A 21 -0.81 15.03 -17.73
N GLY A 22 -0.41 16.07 -17.04
CA GLY A 22 -0.22 16.06 -15.62
C GLY A 22 -0.44 17.41 -14.97
N VAL A 23 -0.49 17.40 -13.64
CA VAL A 23 -0.58 18.59 -12.80
C VAL A 23 0.50 18.50 -11.71
N ILE A 24 1.02 19.64 -11.30
CA ILE A 24 1.89 19.76 -10.14
C ILE A 24 1.09 20.44 -9.04
N ILE A 25 0.93 19.75 -7.91
CA ILE A 25 0.32 20.32 -6.71
C ILE A 25 1.45 20.84 -5.83
N THR A 26 1.37 22.11 -5.44
CA THR A 26 2.35 22.76 -4.57
C THR A 26 1.70 23.12 -3.24
N TYR A 27 2.34 22.76 -2.14
CA TYR A 27 1.92 23.12 -0.81
C TYR A 27 3.15 23.42 0.07
N GLN A 28 3.25 24.64 0.60
CA GLN A 28 4.45 25.15 1.25
C GLN A 28 5.68 25.00 0.31
N GLU A 29 6.72 24.28 0.75
CA GLU A 29 7.94 24.04 -0.02
C GLU A 29 7.95 22.67 -0.73
N LYS A 30 6.79 21.97 -0.75
CA LYS A 30 6.67 20.64 -1.37
C LYS A 30 5.95 20.74 -2.70
N GLU A 31 6.39 19.95 -3.66
CA GLU A 31 5.74 19.78 -4.95
C GLU A 31 5.46 18.29 -5.19
N LEU A 32 4.26 17.98 -5.67
CA LEU A 32 3.82 16.64 -6.01
C LEU A 32 3.32 16.60 -7.46
N PRO A 33 4.08 15.99 -8.38
CA PRO A 33 3.61 15.77 -9.73
C PRO A 33 2.62 14.60 -9.78
N ILE A 34 1.50 14.81 -10.48
CA ILE A 34 0.45 13.81 -10.66
C ILE A 34 0.20 13.60 -12.14
N ASP A 35 0.30 12.37 -12.61
CA ASP A 35 -0.11 11.99 -13.96
C ASP A 35 -1.64 11.86 -14.02
N LEU A 36 -2.27 12.63 -14.91
CA LEU A 36 -3.71 12.63 -15.07
C LEU A 36 -4.20 11.46 -15.92
N LEU A 37 -3.42 11.00 -16.90
CA LEU A 37 -3.80 9.85 -17.71
C LEU A 37 -3.54 8.52 -16.96
N SER A 38 -4.55 7.63 -17.03
CA SER A 38 -4.52 6.25 -16.54
C SER A 38 -4.30 5.29 -17.71
N ALA A 39 -3.16 5.43 -18.40
CA ALA A 39 -2.84 4.58 -19.54
C ALA A 39 -2.34 3.20 -19.12
N GLN A 40 -2.96 2.16 -19.65
CA GLN A 40 -2.49 0.78 -19.55
C GLN A 40 -2.14 0.25 -20.94
N SER A 41 -1.14 -0.62 -21.03
CA SER A 41 -0.72 -1.21 -22.29
C SER A 41 -1.89 -1.95 -22.98
N GLY A 42 -2.08 -1.69 -24.28
CA GLY A 42 -3.12 -2.34 -25.08
C GLY A 42 -4.51 -1.67 -25.05
N GLN A 43 -4.71 -0.58 -24.29
CA GLN A 43 -5.98 0.16 -24.32
C GLN A 43 -6.04 1.16 -25.49
N ASN A 44 -7.26 1.36 -26.00
CA ASN A 44 -7.49 2.43 -27.00
C ASN A 44 -7.58 3.82 -26.32
N LYS A 45 -7.43 4.89 -27.12
CA LYS A 45 -7.42 6.26 -26.62
C LYS A 45 -8.69 6.68 -25.89
N GLU A 46 -9.86 6.26 -26.39
CA GLU A 46 -11.15 6.60 -25.77
C GLU A 46 -11.29 5.97 -24.38
N THR A 47 -10.89 4.70 -24.25
CA THR A 47 -10.89 4.01 -22.95
C THR A 47 -9.96 4.68 -21.96
N ILE A 48 -8.75 5.07 -22.40
CA ILE A 48 -7.78 5.80 -21.56
C ILE A 48 -8.37 7.12 -21.07
N LEU A 49 -8.98 7.90 -21.98
CA LEU A 49 -9.58 9.21 -21.63
C LEU A 49 -10.77 9.05 -20.69
N ASN A 50 -11.65 8.08 -20.93
CA ASN A 50 -12.81 7.82 -20.07
C ASN A 50 -12.38 7.39 -18.67
N ASN A 51 -11.45 6.45 -18.56
CA ASN A 51 -10.92 6.01 -17.26
C ASN A 51 -10.22 7.17 -16.54
N SER A 52 -9.40 7.95 -17.25
CA SER A 52 -8.69 9.09 -16.68
C SER A 52 -9.65 10.16 -16.17
N SER A 53 -10.76 10.41 -16.89
CA SER A 53 -11.80 11.36 -16.46
C SER A 53 -12.50 10.89 -15.18
N GLN A 54 -12.79 9.59 -15.06
CA GLN A 54 -13.40 9.01 -13.86
C GLN A 54 -12.45 9.04 -12.66
N ASP A 55 -11.15 8.85 -12.89
CA ASP A 55 -10.12 8.84 -11.84
C ASP A 55 -9.65 10.23 -11.42
N LEU A 56 -10.00 11.28 -12.18
CA LEU A 56 -9.44 12.63 -12.03
C LEU A 56 -9.64 13.19 -10.62
N GLU A 57 -10.88 13.13 -10.12
CA GLU A 57 -11.23 13.62 -8.79
C GLU A 57 -10.43 12.87 -7.70
N TYR A 58 -10.40 11.55 -7.79
CA TYR A 58 -9.64 10.71 -6.86
C TYR A 58 -8.15 11.05 -6.87
N LYS A 59 -7.54 11.22 -8.04
CA LYS A 59 -6.11 11.55 -8.17
C LYS A 59 -5.80 12.91 -7.54
N LEU A 60 -6.62 13.93 -7.80
CA LEU A 60 -6.42 15.27 -7.26
C LEU A 60 -6.61 15.31 -5.74
N ILE A 61 -7.70 14.75 -5.21
CA ILE A 61 -7.97 14.71 -3.77
C ILE A 61 -6.90 13.89 -3.04
N SER A 62 -6.49 12.76 -3.62
CA SER A 62 -5.42 11.93 -3.06
C SER A 62 -4.09 12.66 -3.01
N GLY A 63 -3.75 13.39 -4.07
CA GLY A 63 -2.52 14.20 -4.11
C GLY A 63 -2.54 15.34 -3.10
N ILE A 64 -3.66 16.06 -2.97
CA ILE A 64 -3.82 17.10 -1.97
C ILE A 64 -3.65 16.52 -0.56
N LYS A 65 -4.29 15.40 -0.27
CA LYS A 65 -4.18 14.72 1.01
C LYS A 65 -2.74 14.26 1.30
N GLU A 66 -2.05 13.75 0.29
CA GLU A 66 -0.66 13.30 0.41
C GLU A 66 0.27 14.46 0.75
N ILE A 67 0.21 15.57 -0.02
CA ILE A 67 1.13 16.70 0.15
C ILE A 67 0.87 17.51 1.43
N THR A 68 -0.38 17.54 1.90
CA THR A 68 -0.78 18.24 3.12
C THR A 68 -0.58 17.41 4.39
N SER A 69 -0.38 16.09 4.25
CA SER A 69 -0.16 15.23 5.42
C SER A 69 1.19 15.49 6.06
N VAL A 70 1.18 15.84 7.35
CA VAL A 70 2.39 16.07 8.15
C VAL A 70 3.01 14.73 8.56
N ASN A 71 2.17 13.77 8.96
CA ASN A 71 2.59 12.45 9.39
C ASN A 71 1.90 11.38 8.54
N LYS A 72 2.69 10.46 7.99
CA LYS A 72 2.13 9.28 7.32
C LYS A 72 1.69 8.27 8.38
N PRO A 73 0.44 7.75 8.30
CA PRO A 73 0.04 6.64 9.15
C PRO A 73 0.98 5.44 8.96
N SER A 74 1.22 4.70 10.02
CA SER A 74 2.14 3.57 10.02
C SER A 74 1.39 2.26 9.74
N VAL A 75 1.88 1.49 8.78
CA VAL A 75 1.38 0.15 8.45
C VAL A 75 2.51 -0.84 8.61
N ALA A 76 2.28 -1.94 9.32
CA ALA A 76 3.28 -2.98 9.47
C ALA A 76 2.80 -4.28 8.82
N PHE A 77 3.71 -4.96 8.10
CA PHE A 77 3.54 -6.36 7.72
C PHE A 77 4.07 -7.24 8.85
N LEU A 78 3.27 -8.20 9.28
CA LEU A 78 3.70 -9.20 10.26
C LEU A 78 4.65 -10.18 9.60
N GLU A 79 5.62 -10.65 10.37
CA GLU A 79 6.56 -11.70 9.97
C GLU A 79 6.84 -12.66 11.13
N GLY A 80 7.28 -13.88 10.80
CA GLY A 80 7.64 -14.91 11.77
C GLY A 80 6.73 -16.14 11.76
N HIS A 81 5.63 -16.11 10.99
CA HIS A 81 4.69 -17.23 10.88
C HIS A 81 4.56 -17.72 9.41
N GLY A 82 5.64 -17.56 8.63
CA GLY A 82 5.66 -17.95 7.22
C GLY A 82 4.81 -17.07 6.31
N GLU A 83 4.63 -15.82 6.70
CA GLU A 83 4.00 -14.80 5.87
C GLU A 83 4.83 -14.51 4.62
N LEU A 84 4.21 -13.80 3.66
CA LEU A 84 4.89 -13.38 2.44
C LEU A 84 6.14 -12.54 2.74
N SER A 85 7.22 -12.84 2.03
CA SER A 85 8.52 -12.15 2.11
C SER A 85 8.45 -10.73 1.56
N ASP A 86 9.52 -9.94 1.77
CA ASP A 86 9.63 -8.59 1.21
C ASP A 86 9.50 -8.55 -0.30
N ASP A 87 10.09 -9.52 -0.99
CA ASP A 87 10.04 -9.60 -2.45
C ASP A 87 8.63 -9.88 -2.95
N GLU A 88 7.88 -10.75 -2.26
CA GLU A 88 6.51 -11.09 -2.62
C GLU A 88 5.51 -9.96 -2.37
N VAL A 89 5.77 -9.09 -1.40
CA VAL A 89 4.93 -7.92 -1.10
C VAL A 89 5.51 -6.60 -1.62
N TYR A 90 6.61 -6.65 -2.40
CA TYR A 90 7.34 -5.47 -2.84
C TYR A 90 6.45 -4.45 -3.56
N ASP A 91 5.69 -4.89 -4.54
CA ASP A 91 4.85 -4.01 -5.37
C ASP A 91 3.76 -3.31 -4.54
N ILE A 92 3.09 -4.05 -3.65
CA ILE A 92 2.08 -3.45 -2.79
C ILE A 92 2.72 -2.53 -1.74
N GLY A 93 3.84 -2.94 -1.15
CA GLY A 93 4.59 -2.12 -0.21
C GLY A 93 5.01 -0.79 -0.83
N ARG A 94 5.57 -0.83 -2.04
CA ARG A 94 5.95 0.37 -2.80
C ARG A 94 4.73 1.24 -3.13
N SER A 95 3.63 0.64 -3.57
CA SER A 95 2.41 1.36 -3.93
C SER A 95 1.82 2.14 -2.76
N ILE A 96 1.79 1.56 -1.55
CA ILE A 96 1.23 2.20 -0.36
C ILE A 96 2.23 3.14 0.34
N SER A 97 3.54 3.02 0.08
CA SER A 97 4.59 3.82 0.74
C SER A 97 4.50 5.33 0.45
N SER A 98 3.84 5.72 -0.63
CA SER A 98 3.54 7.12 -0.92
C SER A 98 2.71 7.77 0.19
N ARG A 99 1.76 7.02 0.77
CA ARG A 99 0.77 7.52 1.75
C ARG A 99 0.97 7.00 3.16
N TYR A 100 1.65 5.86 3.33
CA TYR A 100 1.86 5.18 4.61
C TYR A 100 3.34 4.98 4.88
N SER A 101 3.72 4.98 6.17
CA SER A 101 5.03 4.50 6.60
C SER A 101 4.96 2.99 6.73
N VAL A 102 5.53 2.26 5.77
CA VAL A 102 5.49 0.80 5.72
C VAL A 102 6.67 0.23 6.52
N LYS A 103 6.39 -0.75 7.37
CA LYS A 103 7.39 -1.44 8.21
C LYS A 103 7.12 -2.93 8.22
N ARG A 104 8.09 -3.70 8.73
CA ARG A 104 7.91 -5.11 9.08
C ARG A 104 8.07 -5.29 10.58
N VAL A 105 7.38 -6.26 11.15
CA VAL A 105 7.42 -6.53 12.59
C VAL A 105 7.22 -8.01 12.88
N GLY A 106 8.12 -8.59 13.68
CA GLY A 106 7.95 -9.91 14.30
C GLY A 106 7.43 -9.75 15.72
N ILE A 107 6.52 -10.63 16.15
CA ILE A 107 6.03 -10.65 17.53
C ILE A 107 7.04 -11.35 18.44
N ASN A 108 7.53 -12.52 18.04
CA ASN A 108 8.55 -13.30 18.77
C ASN A 108 8.20 -13.46 20.25
N GLU A 109 6.95 -13.73 20.58
CA GLU A 109 6.42 -13.87 21.95
C GLU A 109 6.61 -12.64 22.85
N GLN A 110 6.94 -11.47 22.29
CA GLN A 110 7.15 -10.23 23.03
C GLN A 110 5.82 -9.49 23.22
N VAL A 111 5.36 -9.36 24.46
CA VAL A 111 4.07 -8.75 24.82
C VAL A 111 3.95 -7.30 24.31
N ASN A 112 5.06 -6.59 24.19
CA ASN A 112 5.11 -5.21 23.73
C ASN A 112 5.50 -5.07 22.25
N ALA A 113 5.47 -6.14 21.46
CA ALA A 113 5.86 -6.08 20.05
C ALA A 113 5.00 -5.11 19.26
N LEU A 114 3.68 -5.13 19.44
CA LEU A 114 2.69 -4.36 18.70
C LEU A 114 2.12 -3.15 19.47
N THR A 115 2.40 -3.02 20.76
CA THR A 115 1.88 -1.94 21.62
C THR A 115 2.97 -1.23 22.37
N THR A 116 2.73 0.05 22.70
CA THR A 116 3.54 0.85 23.64
C THR A 116 2.75 1.11 24.90
N ARG A 117 3.46 1.33 26.00
CA ARG A 117 2.89 1.78 27.28
C ARG A 117 3.40 3.18 27.56
N ASP A 118 2.47 4.10 27.64
CA ASP A 118 2.71 5.49 28.02
C ASP A 118 2.01 5.79 29.34
N TYR A 119 2.33 6.94 29.94
CA TYR A 119 1.62 7.47 31.09
C TYR A 119 0.82 8.70 30.67
N ASP A 120 -0.43 8.78 31.10
CA ASP A 120 -1.22 10.00 30.95
C ASP A 120 -0.82 11.07 31.99
N LYS A 121 -1.50 12.21 31.94
CA LYS A 121 -1.25 13.35 32.87
C LYS A 121 -1.50 12.99 34.32
N ASP A 122 -2.32 12.00 34.59
CA ASP A 122 -2.70 11.52 35.91
C ASP A 122 -1.89 10.27 36.34
N SER A 123 -0.80 9.99 35.63
CA SER A 123 0.09 8.83 35.85
C SER A 123 -0.56 7.46 35.66
N ASN A 124 -1.70 7.38 34.96
CA ASN A 124 -2.29 6.10 34.58
C ASN A 124 -1.56 5.51 33.36
N ILE A 125 -1.45 4.20 33.33
CA ILE A 125 -0.85 3.49 32.20
C ILE A 125 -1.84 3.51 31.02
N VAL A 126 -1.40 4.07 29.89
CA VAL A 126 -2.15 4.06 28.63
C VAL A 126 -1.42 3.16 27.63
N VAL A 127 -2.10 2.14 27.16
CA VAL A 127 -1.56 1.25 26.12
C VAL A 127 -2.04 1.76 24.77
N LYS A 128 -1.10 1.92 23.82
CA LYS A 128 -1.39 2.41 22.46
C LYS A 128 -0.79 1.45 21.42
N PRO A 129 -1.47 1.28 20.28
CA PRO A 129 -0.88 0.57 19.15
C PRO A 129 0.39 1.27 18.65
N LYS A 130 1.42 0.52 18.30
CA LYS A 130 2.63 1.05 17.64
C LYS A 130 2.41 1.40 16.17
N PHE A 131 1.44 0.74 15.55
CA PHE A 131 1.11 0.88 14.14
C PHE A 131 -0.38 1.18 14.00
N ASP A 132 -0.74 1.99 13.01
CA ASP A 132 -2.14 2.31 12.72
C ASP A 132 -2.88 1.12 12.10
N ALA A 133 -2.14 0.26 11.37
CA ALA A 133 -2.65 -1.00 10.85
C ALA A 133 -1.56 -2.07 10.81
N LEU A 134 -1.98 -3.33 10.98
CA LEU A 134 -1.17 -4.53 10.84
C LEU A 134 -1.73 -5.37 9.69
N ILE A 135 -0.86 -5.80 8.77
CA ILE A 135 -1.20 -6.70 7.67
C ILE A 135 -0.55 -8.05 7.94
N ILE A 136 -1.36 -9.09 7.97
CA ILE A 136 -0.93 -10.49 8.13
C ILE A 136 -1.20 -11.18 6.80
N ALA A 137 -0.14 -11.35 6.01
CA ALA A 137 -0.24 -11.78 4.63
C ALA A 137 0.14 -13.24 4.47
N LYS A 138 -0.85 -14.11 4.27
CA LYS A 138 -0.70 -15.55 4.00
C LYS A 138 0.17 -16.26 5.04
N PRO A 139 -0.18 -16.24 6.33
CA PRO A 139 0.54 -17.00 7.33
C PRO A 139 0.43 -18.50 7.02
N THR A 140 1.54 -19.22 7.05
CA THR A 140 1.61 -20.66 6.74
C THR A 140 1.87 -21.53 7.95
N THR A 141 2.30 -20.94 9.06
CA THR A 141 2.54 -21.65 10.34
C THR A 141 1.62 -21.16 11.44
N PRO A 142 1.25 -22.01 12.40
CA PRO A 142 0.37 -21.63 13.50
C PRO A 142 0.99 -20.55 14.39
N PHE A 143 0.17 -19.62 14.87
CA PHE A 143 0.55 -18.67 15.91
C PHE A 143 0.62 -19.34 17.27
N SER A 144 1.65 -19.04 18.05
CA SER A 144 1.70 -19.40 19.46
C SER A 144 0.57 -18.72 20.25
N ASP A 145 0.19 -19.26 21.40
CA ASP A 145 -0.84 -18.63 22.22
C ASP A 145 -0.41 -17.25 22.74
N LYS A 146 0.89 -17.03 22.92
CA LYS A 146 1.43 -15.71 23.27
C LYS A 146 1.29 -14.71 22.10
N ASP A 147 1.59 -15.13 20.87
CA ASP A 147 1.49 -14.26 19.71
C ASP A 147 0.03 -13.92 19.41
N LYS A 148 -0.89 -14.90 19.56
CA LYS A 148 -2.34 -14.65 19.52
C LYS A 148 -2.78 -13.60 20.55
N PHE A 149 -2.30 -13.74 21.79
CA PHE A 149 -2.58 -12.78 22.85
C PHE A 149 -2.06 -11.38 22.50
N VAL A 150 -0.86 -11.25 21.93
CA VAL A 150 -0.28 -9.96 21.53
C VAL A 150 -1.12 -9.30 20.42
N ILE A 151 -1.59 -10.07 19.44
CA ILE A 151 -2.48 -9.57 18.37
C ILE A 151 -3.82 -9.15 18.97
N ASP A 152 -4.38 -9.95 19.87
CA ASP A 152 -5.64 -9.62 20.56
C ASP A 152 -5.53 -8.32 21.34
N GLN A 153 -4.47 -8.16 22.13
CA GLN A 153 -4.21 -6.91 22.86
C GLN A 153 -4.04 -5.73 21.92
N TYR A 154 -3.37 -5.90 20.79
CA TYR A 154 -3.25 -4.84 19.79
C TYR A 154 -4.63 -4.39 19.27
N ILE A 155 -5.52 -5.33 18.97
CA ILE A 155 -6.89 -5.05 18.51
C ILE A 155 -7.71 -4.38 19.62
N MET A 156 -7.65 -4.90 20.84
CA MET A 156 -8.37 -4.37 22.01
C MET A 156 -8.00 -2.92 22.34
N HIS A 157 -6.76 -2.50 22.02
CA HIS A 157 -6.30 -1.12 22.20
C HIS A 157 -6.49 -0.24 20.96
N GLY A 158 -7.29 -0.68 19.98
CA GLY A 158 -7.68 0.11 18.81
C GLY A 158 -6.80 -0.08 17.58
N GLY A 159 -5.88 -1.05 17.59
CA GLY A 159 -5.13 -1.48 16.42
C GLY A 159 -6.05 -2.12 15.38
N LYS A 160 -5.75 -1.89 14.10
CA LYS A 160 -6.51 -2.44 12.97
C LYS A 160 -5.73 -3.58 12.35
N VAL A 161 -6.36 -4.71 12.12
CA VAL A 161 -5.71 -5.88 11.51
C VAL A 161 -6.39 -6.24 10.20
N MET A 162 -5.57 -6.41 9.16
CA MET A 162 -5.98 -6.96 7.87
C MET A 162 -5.43 -8.37 7.74
N TRP A 163 -6.31 -9.37 7.72
CA TRP A 163 -5.97 -10.75 7.49
C TRP A 163 -6.15 -11.12 6.02
N LEU A 164 -5.08 -11.57 5.38
CA LEU A 164 -5.09 -12.14 4.04
C LEU A 164 -4.76 -13.63 4.17
N ILE A 165 -5.79 -14.45 4.25
CA ILE A 165 -5.66 -15.89 4.49
C ILE A 165 -5.91 -16.62 3.18
N ASP A 166 -4.98 -17.51 2.84
CA ASP A 166 -5.17 -18.49 1.78
C ASP A 166 -5.69 -19.80 2.39
N PRO A 167 -6.98 -20.13 2.23
CA PRO A 167 -7.57 -21.31 2.86
C PRO A 167 -7.13 -22.62 2.21
N VAL A 168 -6.51 -22.55 1.03
CA VAL A 168 -6.07 -23.72 0.26
C VAL A 168 -4.61 -23.59 -0.08
N ASN A 169 -3.79 -24.47 0.46
CA ASN A 169 -2.39 -24.58 0.06
C ASN A 169 -2.27 -25.41 -1.24
N ALA A 170 -2.63 -24.80 -2.37
CA ALA A 170 -2.52 -25.43 -3.69
C ALA A 170 -1.13 -25.13 -4.28
N SER A 171 -0.29 -26.16 -4.36
CA SER A 171 0.96 -26.11 -5.13
C SER A 171 0.68 -26.62 -6.54
N MET A 172 1.00 -25.80 -7.56
CA MET A 172 0.91 -26.22 -8.97
C MET A 172 1.82 -27.41 -9.29
N ASP A 173 2.88 -27.63 -8.52
CA ASP A 173 3.79 -28.76 -8.69
C ASP A 173 3.16 -30.06 -8.22
N SER A 174 2.29 -30.04 -7.21
CA SER A 174 1.56 -31.23 -6.76
C SER A 174 0.46 -31.68 -7.73
N LEU A 175 0.11 -30.86 -8.72
CA LEU A 175 -0.83 -31.24 -9.79
C LEU A 175 -0.12 -31.97 -10.93
N LYS A 176 1.17 -31.76 -11.14
CA LYS A 176 1.97 -32.42 -12.18
C LYS A 176 2.35 -33.84 -11.81
N ASP A 177 2.47 -34.16 -10.53
CA ASP A 177 2.86 -35.50 -10.05
C ASP A 177 1.75 -36.56 -10.11
N LYS A 178 0.52 -36.20 -10.54
CA LYS A 178 -0.61 -37.12 -10.66
C LYS A 178 -0.83 -37.70 -12.09
N GLU A 179 0.01 -37.30 -13.04
CA GLU A 179 -0.06 -37.80 -14.45
C GLU A 179 1.07 -38.79 -14.81
N SER A 180 1.67 -39.50 -13.86
CA SER A 180 2.64 -40.58 -14.13
C SER A 180 2.21 -41.90 -13.53
#